data_fdcff6c984bb956ddb72a4a387cddd27
#
_entry.id   fdcff6c984bb956ddb72a4a387cddd27
#
_cell.length_a   1.000
_cell.length_b   1.000
_cell.length_c   1.000
_cell.angle_alpha   90.00
_cell.angle_beta   90.00
_cell.angle_gamma   90.00
#
_symmetry.space_group_name_H-M   'P 1'
#
loop_
_entity.id
_entity.type
_entity.pdbx_description
1 polymer ?
#
loop_
_entity_poly.entity_id
_entity_poly.type
_entity_poly.pdbx_seq_one_letter_code
_entity_poly.pdbx_strand_id
1 'polypeptide(L)'
;MQNYDHLGQVFKNLRTNRHISLKQISNERVSAAQISRFERGESDISLEKFLIALSNMHIEVSEFMDAVNNYQRTEQICFMSALIPLEYERNIAGFQKMQAEEAWEFSEHPDIYRHHLNVILLQSFICKCDATVPFPEEYIDEVTDYLFTTEEWNMYELILIGNLYLFIDIPLLHRMGQEILKRKDYYWEIGSHKNLVTITLLNIWETCLHRDALTVALFYMEKIEPLLNDETDLYKRTIYLFLSGLLHYKQGEKQSGIEEMKNAIQIFEWVGSENLANNYKKDFERFVR
;
A
#
# COMPACT_ATOMS: atom_id res chain seq x y z
N MET A 1 -11.33 21.12 -0.16
CA MET A 1 -11.30 21.15 -1.66
C MET A 1 -9.96 21.73 -2.10
N GLN A 2 -9.13 20.96 -2.80
CA GLN A 2 -7.86 21.49 -3.32
C GLN A 2 -8.14 22.60 -4.34
N ASN A 3 -7.49 23.76 -4.17
CA ASN A 3 -7.60 24.86 -5.09
C ASN A 3 -6.61 24.68 -6.25
N TYR A 4 -7.12 24.50 -7.47
CA TYR A 4 -6.33 24.30 -8.68
C TYR A 4 -6.12 25.57 -9.53
N ASP A 5 -6.43 26.75 -9.01
CA ASP A 5 -6.34 28.01 -9.75
C ASP A 5 -4.92 28.38 -10.20
N HIS A 6 -3.89 27.70 -9.67
CA HIS A 6 -2.49 27.99 -9.92
C HIS A 6 -1.80 27.02 -10.91
N LEU A 7 -2.55 26.07 -11.54
CA LEU A 7 -1.96 25.06 -12.43
C LEU A 7 -1.11 25.67 -13.56
N GLY A 8 -1.62 26.74 -14.20
CA GLY A 8 -0.89 27.43 -15.25
C GLY A 8 0.44 28.03 -14.78
N GLN A 9 0.47 28.57 -13.56
CA GLN A 9 1.69 29.13 -12.97
C GLN A 9 2.71 28.02 -12.63
N VAL A 10 2.26 26.90 -12.08
CA VAL A 10 3.14 25.73 -11.83
C VAL A 10 3.73 25.22 -13.13
N PHE A 11 2.90 25.07 -14.18
CA PHE A 11 3.35 24.66 -15.49
C PHE A 11 4.43 25.59 -16.06
N LYS A 12 4.18 26.90 -15.97
CA LYS A 12 5.15 27.92 -16.39
C LYS A 12 6.48 27.80 -15.63
N ASN A 13 6.41 27.63 -14.30
CA ASN A 13 7.61 27.48 -13.47
C ASN A 13 8.43 26.26 -13.89
N LEU A 14 7.79 25.08 -14.06
CA LEU A 14 8.45 23.88 -14.51
C LEU A 14 9.11 24.04 -15.88
N ARG A 15 8.44 24.71 -16.82
CA ARG A 15 8.99 24.98 -18.15
C ARG A 15 10.18 25.95 -18.08
N THR A 16 10.03 27.08 -17.39
CA THR A 16 11.06 28.12 -17.33
C THR A 16 12.30 27.67 -16.56
N ASN A 17 12.13 26.89 -15.50
CA ASN A 17 13.25 26.31 -14.75
C ASN A 17 14.10 25.35 -15.60
N ARG A 18 13.50 24.75 -16.66
CA ARG A 18 14.22 23.92 -17.62
C ARG A 18 14.71 24.72 -18.85
N HIS A 19 14.55 26.05 -18.85
CA HIS A 19 14.90 26.94 -19.96
C HIS A 19 14.23 26.58 -21.29
N ILE A 20 13.03 25.99 -21.24
CA ILE A 20 12.30 25.56 -22.41
C ILE A 20 11.36 26.69 -22.87
N SER A 21 11.43 27.06 -24.16
CA SER A 21 10.56 28.08 -24.74
C SER A 21 9.17 27.51 -25.08
N LEU A 22 8.16 28.38 -25.17
CA LEU A 22 6.81 28.00 -25.62
C LEU A 22 6.82 27.35 -27.00
N LYS A 23 7.72 27.79 -27.89
CA LYS A 23 7.86 27.23 -29.25
C LYS A 23 8.34 25.77 -29.23
N GLN A 24 9.23 25.42 -28.31
CA GLN A 24 9.77 24.05 -28.20
C GLN A 24 8.71 23.04 -27.76
N ILE A 25 7.75 23.48 -26.93
CA ILE A 25 6.68 22.59 -26.42
C ILE A 25 5.39 22.67 -27.24
N SER A 26 5.30 23.56 -28.23
CA SER A 26 4.17 23.65 -29.14
C SER A 26 4.33 22.73 -30.35
N ASN A 27 3.21 22.27 -30.90
CA ASN A 27 3.14 21.49 -32.12
C ASN A 27 1.81 21.76 -32.84
N GLU A 28 1.47 20.94 -33.86
CA GLU A 28 0.21 21.08 -34.62
C GLU A 28 -1.05 20.92 -33.76
N ARG A 29 -0.98 20.18 -32.65
CA ARG A 29 -2.12 19.93 -31.75
C ARG A 29 -2.26 20.95 -30.63
N VAL A 30 -1.15 21.56 -30.18
CA VAL A 30 -1.14 22.56 -29.11
C VAL A 30 -0.26 23.75 -29.50
N SER A 31 -0.84 24.93 -29.66
CA SER A 31 -0.13 26.13 -30.07
C SER A 31 0.54 26.85 -28.89
N ALA A 32 1.64 27.54 -29.14
CA ALA A 32 2.32 28.40 -28.18
C ALA A 32 1.39 29.44 -27.53
N ALA A 33 0.42 29.97 -28.31
CA ALA A 33 -0.55 30.96 -27.82
C ALA A 33 -1.54 30.32 -26.82
N GLN A 34 -1.96 29.08 -27.04
CA GLN A 34 -2.81 28.35 -26.09
C GLN A 34 -2.10 28.08 -24.77
N ILE A 35 -0.87 27.57 -24.86
CA ILE A 35 -0.04 27.32 -23.66
C ILE A 35 0.20 28.62 -22.90
N SER A 36 0.56 29.71 -23.59
CA SER A 36 0.80 31.01 -22.98
C SER A 36 -0.42 31.55 -22.23
N ARG A 37 -1.64 31.39 -22.78
CA ARG A 37 -2.89 31.79 -22.09
C ARG A 37 -3.16 30.94 -20.86
N PHE A 38 -2.94 29.63 -20.96
CA PHE A 38 -3.04 28.72 -19.81
C PHE A 38 -2.05 29.11 -18.70
N GLU A 39 -0.78 29.36 -19.05
CA GLU A 39 0.25 29.79 -18.09
C GLU A 39 -0.10 31.09 -17.33
N ARG A 40 -0.88 31.97 -17.97
CA ARG A 40 -1.33 33.23 -17.35
C ARG A 40 -2.68 33.11 -16.64
N GLY A 41 -3.29 31.93 -16.66
CA GLY A 41 -4.64 31.72 -16.09
C GLY A 41 -5.76 32.39 -16.89
N GLU A 42 -5.52 32.76 -18.14
CA GLU A 42 -6.50 33.44 -19.01
C GLU A 42 -7.45 32.46 -19.71
N SER A 43 -7.09 31.19 -19.76
CA SER A 43 -7.93 30.13 -20.31
C SER A 43 -7.50 28.75 -19.81
N ASP A 44 -8.46 27.84 -19.76
CA ASP A 44 -8.18 26.42 -19.54
C ASP A 44 -7.48 25.79 -20.77
N ILE A 45 -6.90 24.63 -20.53
CA ILE A 45 -6.31 23.75 -21.55
C ILE A 45 -6.99 22.39 -21.49
N SER A 46 -7.31 21.76 -22.62
CA SER A 46 -7.83 20.40 -22.59
C SER A 46 -6.77 19.42 -22.07
N LEU A 47 -7.22 18.34 -21.39
CA LEU A 47 -6.32 17.33 -20.85
C LEU A 47 -5.36 16.77 -21.90
N GLU A 48 -5.85 16.48 -23.12
CA GLU A 48 -5.01 15.99 -24.23
C GLU A 48 -3.86 16.96 -24.52
N LYS A 49 -4.17 18.25 -24.70
CA LYS A 49 -3.16 19.28 -24.99
C LYS A 49 -2.19 19.49 -23.85
N PHE A 50 -2.67 19.40 -22.61
CA PHE A 50 -1.85 19.47 -21.43
C PHE A 50 -0.84 18.32 -21.37
N LEU A 51 -1.30 17.08 -21.59
CA LEU A 51 -0.43 15.89 -21.62
C LEU A 51 0.61 15.97 -22.73
N ILE A 52 0.23 16.44 -23.93
CA ILE A 52 1.18 16.67 -25.03
C ILE A 52 2.24 17.70 -24.62
N ALA A 53 1.84 18.80 -24.00
CA ALA A 53 2.77 19.84 -23.58
C ALA A 53 3.72 19.37 -22.49
N LEU A 54 3.26 18.58 -21.51
CA LEU A 54 4.12 17.93 -20.51
C LEU A 54 5.10 16.94 -21.16
N SER A 55 4.63 16.09 -22.05
CA SER A 55 5.47 15.14 -22.79
C SER A 55 6.58 15.85 -23.58
N ASN A 56 6.27 16.99 -24.23
CA ASN A 56 7.26 17.79 -24.96
C ASN A 56 8.28 18.46 -24.02
N MET A 57 8.03 18.53 -22.73
CA MET A 57 8.97 18.98 -21.69
C MET A 57 9.71 17.81 -21.02
N HIS A 58 9.38 16.56 -21.36
CA HIS A 58 9.85 15.37 -20.65
C HIS A 58 9.54 15.42 -19.16
N ILE A 59 8.31 15.84 -18.82
CA ILE A 59 7.78 15.89 -17.45
C ILE A 59 6.65 14.89 -17.33
N GLU A 60 6.75 14.01 -16.35
CA GLU A 60 5.65 13.09 -16.00
C GLU A 60 4.53 13.84 -15.31
N VAL A 61 3.28 13.34 -15.46
CA VAL A 61 2.11 13.91 -14.79
C VAL A 61 2.29 13.91 -13.26
N SER A 62 2.90 12.87 -12.72
CA SER A 62 3.24 12.76 -11.29
C SER A 62 4.16 13.90 -10.81
N GLU A 63 5.23 14.22 -11.57
CA GLU A 63 6.13 15.34 -11.25
C GLU A 63 5.39 16.69 -11.27
N PHE A 64 4.48 16.86 -12.23
CA PHE A 64 3.65 18.06 -12.29
C PHE A 64 2.73 18.16 -11.06
N MET A 65 2.06 17.07 -10.69
CA MET A 65 1.16 17.04 -9.53
C MET A 65 1.92 17.20 -8.21
N ASP A 66 3.14 16.68 -8.10
CA ASP A 66 4.00 16.93 -6.95
C ASP A 66 4.30 18.44 -6.81
N ALA A 67 4.61 19.11 -7.92
CA ALA A 67 4.84 20.57 -7.91
C ALA A 67 3.56 21.37 -7.60
N VAL A 68 2.40 20.95 -8.11
CA VAL A 68 1.07 21.52 -7.77
C VAL A 68 0.81 21.46 -6.27
N ASN A 69 1.15 20.36 -5.66
CA ASN A 69 1.00 20.13 -4.22
C ASN A 69 2.17 20.71 -3.40
N ASN A 70 3.04 21.55 -4.00
CA ASN A 70 4.25 22.07 -3.35
C ASN A 70 5.13 20.96 -2.77
N TYR A 71 5.22 19.82 -3.47
CA TYR A 71 5.92 18.61 -3.02
C TYR A 71 5.43 18.08 -1.68
N GLN A 72 4.21 18.46 -1.28
CA GLN A 72 3.53 17.89 -0.12
C GLN A 72 2.76 16.64 -0.57
N ARG A 73 2.73 15.64 0.29
CA ARG A 73 1.97 14.42 0.05
C ARG A 73 0.47 14.71 0.14
N THR A 74 -0.34 13.98 -0.62
CA THR A 74 -1.80 14.03 -0.50
C THR A 74 -2.23 13.62 0.91
N GLU A 75 -3.40 14.07 1.35
CA GLU A 75 -3.97 13.72 2.66
C GLU A 75 -3.95 12.22 2.92
N GLN A 76 -4.34 11.43 1.91
CA GLN A 76 -4.30 9.96 2.02
C GLN A 76 -2.89 9.41 2.22
N ILE A 77 -1.89 9.93 1.54
CA ILE A 77 -0.50 9.50 1.72
C ILE A 77 0.03 9.96 3.09
N CYS A 78 -0.35 11.16 3.55
CA CYS A 78 -0.03 11.66 4.89
C CYS A 78 -0.64 10.75 5.95
N PHE A 79 -1.93 10.42 5.83
CA PHE A 79 -2.62 9.49 6.70
C PHE A 79 -1.89 8.15 6.78
N MET A 80 -1.62 7.51 5.64
CA MET A 80 -0.93 6.22 5.61
C MET A 80 0.50 6.29 6.18
N SER A 81 1.22 7.39 5.92
CA SER A 81 2.58 7.58 6.44
C SER A 81 2.61 7.79 7.95
N ALA A 82 1.55 8.34 8.54
CA ALA A 82 1.42 8.55 9.97
C ALA A 82 1.18 7.23 10.76
N LEU A 83 0.63 6.20 10.09
CA LEU A 83 0.37 4.90 10.74
C LEU A 83 1.67 4.18 11.10
N ILE A 84 2.71 4.27 10.25
CA ILE A 84 3.95 3.51 10.39
C ILE A 84 4.66 3.79 11.74
N PRO A 85 4.99 5.04 12.11
CA PRO A 85 5.64 5.32 13.40
C PRO A 85 4.75 4.93 14.59
N LEU A 86 3.43 5.16 14.50
CA LEU A 86 2.51 4.80 15.57
C LEU A 86 2.46 3.27 15.80
N GLU A 87 2.55 2.48 14.72
CA GLU A 87 2.60 1.01 14.81
C GLU A 87 3.91 0.54 15.48
N TYR A 88 5.06 1.08 15.05
CA TYR A 88 6.35 0.75 15.67
C TYR A 88 6.41 1.12 17.16
N GLU A 89 5.84 2.25 17.54
CA GLU A 89 5.77 2.73 18.93
C GLU A 89 4.64 2.06 19.73
N ARG A 90 3.76 1.28 19.08
CA ARG A 90 2.52 0.74 19.66
C ARG A 90 1.67 1.83 20.33
N ASN A 91 1.58 2.98 19.67
CA ASN A 91 0.98 4.20 20.19
C ASN A 91 -0.55 4.18 20.03
N ILE A 92 -1.24 3.49 20.93
CA ILE A 92 -2.70 3.38 20.94
C ILE A 92 -3.37 4.75 21.00
N ALA A 93 -2.87 5.66 21.83
CA ALA A 93 -3.45 7.01 21.96
C ALA A 93 -3.37 7.80 20.66
N GLY A 94 -2.27 7.64 19.89
CA GLY A 94 -2.12 8.22 18.56
C GLY A 94 -3.15 7.67 17.57
N PHE A 95 -3.36 6.36 17.55
CA PHE A 95 -4.39 5.72 16.71
C PHE A 95 -5.80 6.17 17.10
N GLN A 96 -6.13 6.23 18.40
CA GLN A 96 -7.43 6.69 18.88
C GLN A 96 -7.71 8.14 18.50
N LYS A 97 -6.69 9.00 18.55
CA LYS A 97 -6.82 10.40 18.11
C LYS A 97 -7.15 10.47 16.60
N MET A 98 -6.39 9.79 15.77
CA MET A 98 -6.66 9.73 14.32
C MET A 98 -8.04 9.14 14.03
N GLN A 99 -8.45 8.09 14.77
CA GLN A 99 -9.78 7.48 14.63
C GLN A 99 -10.90 8.45 14.94
N ALA A 100 -10.75 9.27 15.98
CA ALA A 100 -11.73 10.29 16.33
C ALA A 100 -11.81 11.40 15.27
N GLU A 101 -10.68 11.80 14.67
CA GLU A 101 -10.62 12.76 13.56
C GLU A 101 -11.35 12.21 12.33
N GLU A 102 -11.09 10.96 11.93
CA GLU A 102 -11.77 10.31 10.79
C GLU A 102 -13.27 10.10 11.04
N ALA A 103 -13.65 9.75 12.27
CA ALA A 103 -15.06 9.61 12.65
C ALA A 103 -15.80 10.96 12.60
N TRP A 104 -15.12 12.04 13.00
CA TRP A 104 -15.68 13.40 12.88
C TRP A 104 -15.84 13.81 11.41
N GLU A 105 -14.82 13.61 10.57
CA GLU A 105 -14.91 13.89 9.13
C GLU A 105 -16.04 13.10 8.47
N PHE A 106 -16.23 11.83 8.82
CA PHE A 106 -17.33 11.04 8.32
C PHE A 106 -18.70 11.58 8.78
N SER A 107 -18.81 12.10 9.99
CA SER A 107 -20.05 12.72 10.49
C SER A 107 -20.43 13.99 9.73
N GLU A 108 -19.44 14.81 9.34
CA GLU A 108 -19.64 16.02 8.56
C GLU A 108 -19.83 15.75 7.05
N HIS A 109 -19.20 14.69 6.55
CA HIS A 109 -19.16 14.31 5.13
C HIS A 109 -19.49 12.82 4.91
N PRO A 110 -20.73 12.37 5.21
CA PRO A 110 -21.09 10.95 5.12
C PRO A 110 -21.10 10.37 3.70
N ASP A 111 -21.08 11.22 2.69
CA ASP A 111 -20.88 10.86 1.28
C ASP A 111 -19.44 10.41 0.96
N ILE A 112 -18.46 10.75 1.81
CA ILE A 112 -17.07 10.33 1.67
C ILE A 112 -16.83 9.08 2.53
N TYR A 113 -17.32 7.93 2.05
CA TYR A 113 -17.26 6.65 2.78
C TYR A 113 -15.84 6.22 3.20
N ARG A 114 -14.81 6.77 2.56
CA ARG A 114 -13.41 6.50 2.90
C ARG A 114 -13.05 6.85 4.34
N HIS A 115 -13.64 7.91 4.92
CA HIS A 115 -13.40 8.25 6.32
C HIS A 115 -13.89 7.14 7.27
N HIS A 116 -15.03 6.53 6.97
CA HIS A 116 -15.52 5.38 7.74
C HIS A 116 -14.60 4.15 7.62
N LEU A 117 -14.14 3.84 6.41
CA LEU A 117 -13.16 2.76 6.20
C LEU A 117 -11.83 3.03 6.91
N ASN A 118 -11.40 4.29 7.01
CA ASN A 118 -10.23 4.69 7.81
C ASN A 118 -10.46 4.47 9.32
N VAL A 119 -11.67 4.71 9.83
CA VAL A 119 -12.03 4.37 11.23
C VAL A 119 -11.86 2.87 11.49
N ILE A 120 -12.35 2.02 10.57
CA ILE A 120 -12.20 0.56 10.64
C ILE A 120 -10.73 0.14 10.57
N LEU A 121 -9.96 0.73 9.66
CA LEU A 121 -8.54 0.49 9.52
C LEU A 121 -7.78 0.84 10.81
N LEU A 122 -8.05 2.00 11.42
CA LEU A 122 -7.45 2.42 12.68
C LEU A 122 -7.82 1.51 13.84
N GLN A 123 -9.06 1.00 13.87
CA GLN A 123 -9.47 -0.01 14.84
C GLN A 123 -8.59 -1.26 14.76
N SER A 124 -8.22 -1.68 13.54
CA SER A 124 -7.33 -2.84 13.36
C SER A 124 -5.96 -2.62 13.99
N PHE A 125 -5.38 -1.43 13.85
CA PHE A 125 -4.10 -1.09 14.48
C PHE A 125 -4.20 -1.03 16.01
N ILE A 126 -5.29 -0.49 16.56
CA ILE A 126 -5.55 -0.50 18.00
C ILE A 126 -5.58 -1.94 18.53
N CYS A 127 -6.34 -2.82 17.87
CA CYS A 127 -6.43 -4.24 18.25
C CYS A 127 -5.11 -5.01 18.09
N LYS A 128 -4.29 -4.67 17.08
CA LYS A 128 -2.92 -5.22 16.95
C LYS A 128 -2.01 -4.78 18.10
N CYS A 129 -2.20 -3.56 18.61
CA CYS A 129 -1.44 -3.05 19.74
C CYS A 129 -1.93 -3.59 21.08
N ASP A 130 -3.23 -3.82 21.25
CA ASP A 130 -3.85 -4.35 22.46
C ASP A 130 -4.88 -5.44 22.10
N ALA A 131 -4.49 -6.69 22.28
CA ALA A 131 -5.33 -7.85 22.01
C ALA A 131 -6.57 -7.97 22.93
N THR A 132 -6.69 -7.14 23.97
CA THR A 132 -7.89 -7.08 24.83
C THR A 132 -8.99 -6.23 24.24
N VAL A 133 -8.68 -5.37 23.25
CA VAL A 133 -9.65 -4.56 22.53
C VAL A 133 -10.29 -5.42 21.43
N PRO A 134 -11.63 -5.62 21.47
CA PRO A 134 -12.29 -6.42 20.45
C PRO A 134 -12.33 -5.70 19.09
N PHE A 135 -12.21 -6.46 18.02
CA PHE A 135 -12.49 -5.98 16.67
C PHE A 135 -13.96 -6.30 16.34
N PRO A 136 -14.81 -5.28 16.04
CA PRO A 136 -16.23 -5.51 15.75
C PRO A 136 -16.43 -6.39 14.50
N GLU A 137 -17.31 -7.40 14.59
CA GLU A 137 -17.62 -8.28 13.44
C GLU A 137 -18.28 -7.51 12.29
N GLU A 138 -19.14 -6.55 12.62
CA GLU A 138 -19.78 -5.68 11.61
C GLU A 138 -18.78 -4.96 10.71
N TYR A 139 -17.59 -4.62 11.21
CA TYR A 139 -16.54 -3.98 10.42
C TYR A 139 -15.98 -4.91 9.33
N ILE A 140 -15.95 -6.22 9.58
CA ILE A 140 -15.55 -7.20 8.55
C ILE A 140 -16.60 -7.27 7.45
N ASP A 141 -17.88 -7.30 7.80
CA ASP A 141 -18.98 -7.34 6.83
C ASP A 141 -18.98 -6.06 5.97
N GLU A 142 -18.86 -4.88 6.59
CA GLU A 142 -18.82 -3.60 5.89
C GLU A 142 -17.63 -3.48 4.90
N VAL A 143 -16.43 -3.88 5.32
CA VAL A 143 -15.25 -3.87 4.44
C VAL A 143 -15.39 -4.93 3.34
N THR A 144 -15.97 -6.08 3.66
CA THR A 144 -16.20 -7.15 2.68
C THR A 144 -17.18 -6.69 1.62
N ASP A 145 -18.30 -6.09 2.00
CA ASP A 145 -19.28 -5.53 1.08
C ASP A 145 -18.66 -4.43 0.19
N TYR A 146 -17.90 -3.53 0.79
CA TYR A 146 -17.15 -2.51 0.03
C TYR A 146 -16.21 -3.14 -1.00
N LEU A 147 -15.37 -4.08 -0.60
CA LEU A 147 -14.38 -4.71 -1.46
C LEU A 147 -15.02 -5.49 -2.61
N PHE A 148 -16.09 -6.25 -2.35
CA PHE A 148 -16.75 -7.06 -3.39
C PHE A 148 -17.71 -6.28 -4.29
N THR A 149 -18.11 -5.07 -3.88
CA THR A 149 -18.84 -4.13 -4.75
C THR A 149 -17.91 -3.24 -5.57
N THR A 150 -16.63 -3.15 -5.20
CA THR A 150 -15.61 -2.39 -5.94
C THR A 150 -15.07 -3.23 -7.09
N GLU A 151 -15.31 -2.80 -8.33
CA GLU A 151 -14.89 -3.56 -9.52
C GLU A 151 -13.36 -3.60 -9.69
N GLU A 152 -12.68 -2.50 -9.40
CA GLU A 152 -11.23 -2.38 -9.50
C GLU A 152 -10.61 -2.02 -8.15
N TRP A 153 -9.75 -2.92 -7.65
CA TRP A 153 -8.99 -2.65 -6.44
C TRP A 153 -7.71 -1.89 -6.77
N ASN A 154 -7.53 -0.77 -6.09
CA ASN A 154 -6.34 0.07 -6.18
C ASN A 154 -5.50 -0.08 -4.90
N MET A 155 -4.57 0.85 -4.69
CA MET A 155 -3.70 0.86 -3.51
C MET A 155 -4.47 0.83 -2.18
N TYR A 156 -5.61 1.51 -2.12
CA TYR A 156 -6.39 1.64 -0.88
C TYR A 156 -7.03 0.31 -0.46
N GLU A 157 -7.64 -0.40 -1.39
CA GLU A 157 -8.25 -1.71 -1.15
C GLU A 157 -7.20 -2.75 -0.72
N LEU A 158 -6.03 -2.73 -1.36
CA LEU A 158 -4.90 -3.57 -0.96
C LEU A 158 -4.39 -3.25 0.45
N ILE A 159 -4.39 -1.97 0.86
CA ILE A 159 -4.03 -1.54 2.21
C ILE A 159 -5.05 -2.04 3.22
N LEU A 160 -6.35 -1.96 2.93
CA LEU A 160 -7.40 -2.51 3.80
C LEU A 160 -7.18 -4.00 4.03
N ILE A 161 -7.07 -4.79 2.98
CA ILE A 161 -6.83 -6.25 3.09
C ILE A 161 -5.52 -6.52 3.83
N GLY A 162 -4.45 -5.80 3.46
CA GLY A 162 -3.12 -5.96 4.04
C GLY A 162 -3.01 -5.59 5.52
N ASN A 163 -4.04 -4.97 6.12
CA ASN A 163 -4.09 -4.63 7.54
C ASN A 163 -5.21 -5.31 8.31
N LEU A 164 -6.27 -5.77 7.63
CA LEU A 164 -7.40 -6.45 8.24
C LEU A 164 -7.26 -7.98 8.26
N TYR A 165 -6.24 -8.53 7.63
CA TYR A 165 -6.03 -9.98 7.43
C TYR A 165 -6.10 -10.81 8.74
N LEU A 166 -5.74 -10.22 9.89
CA LEU A 166 -5.80 -10.90 11.19
C LEU A 166 -7.23 -11.14 11.69
N PHE A 167 -8.19 -10.34 11.23
CA PHE A 167 -9.58 -10.37 11.70
C PHE A 167 -10.50 -11.12 10.74
N ILE A 168 -10.06 -11.41 9.52
CA ILE A 168 -10.80 -12.09 8.47
C ILE A 168 -10.61 -13.60 8.61
N ASP A 169 -11.64 -14.40 8.40
CA ASP A 169 -11.53 -15.86 8.39
C ASP A 169 -10.74 -16.37 7.17
N ILE A 170 -10.24 -17.60 7.25
CA ILE A 170 -9.38 -18.16 6.17
C ILE A 170 -10.12 -18.30 4.84
N PRO A 171 -11.38 -18.80 4.77
CA PRO A 171 -12.11 -18.91 3.52
C PRO A 171 -12.26 -17.55 2.80
N LEU A 172 -12.67 -16.52 3.53
CA LEU A 172 -12.85 -15.17 2.98
C LEU A 172 -11.52 -14.54 2.60
N LEU A 173 -10.50 -14.64 3.47
CA LEU A 173 -9.15 -14.15 3.22
C LEU A 173 -8.53 -14.81 1.97
N HIS A 174 -8.76 -16.12 1.79
CA HIS A 174 -8.32 -16.84 0.60
C HIS A 174 -9.02 -16.34 -0.68
N ARG A 175 -10.32 -16.08 -0.63
CA ARG A 175 -11.06 -15.46 -1.75
C ARG A 175 -10.47 -14.11 -2.12
N MET A 176 -10.20 -13.24 -1.14
CA MET A 176 -9.57 -11.93 -1.36
C MET A 176 -8.18 -12.08 -2.00
N GLY A 177 -7.36 -12.99 -1.50
CA GLY A 177 -6.05 -13.27 -2.08
C GLY A 177 -6.11 -13.81 -3.51
N GLN A 178 -7.12 -14.62 -3.84
CA GLN A 178 -7.35 -15.07 -5.21
C GLN A 178 -7.76 -13.91 -6.15
N GLU A 179 -8.58 -12.97 -5.68
CA GLU A 179 -8.93 -11.77 -6.46
C GLU A 179 -7.69 -10.90 -6.73
N ILE A 180 -6.81 -10.72 -5.74
CA ILE A 180 -5.52 -10.03 -5.92
C ILE A 180 -4.69 -10.72 -7.01
N LEU A 181 -4.57 -12.05 -6.94
CA LEU A 181 -3.78 -12.83 -7.90
C LEU A 181 -4.33 -12.81 -9.33
N LYS A 182 -5.66 -12.76 -9.51
CA LYS A 182 -6.28 -12.61 -10.83
C LYS A 182 -5.92 -11.29 -11.52
N ARG A 183 -5.70 -10.25 -10.74
CA ARG A 183 -5.39 -8.89 -11.21
C ARG A 183 -3.90 -8.59 -11.22
N LYS A 184 -3.03 -9.58 -11.00
CA LYS A 184 -1.58 -9.40 -10.88
C LYS A 184 -0.95 -8.62 -12.05
N ASP A 185 -1.39 -8.89 -13.29
CA ASP A 185 -0.81 -8.26 -14.48
C ASP A 185 -1.05 -6.75 -14.49
N TYR A 186 -2.21 -6.29 -14.02
CA TYR A 186 -2.51 -4.87 -13.83
C TYR A 186 -1.61 -4.22 -12.77
N TYR A 187 -1.40 -4.89 -11.64
CA TYR A 187 -0.56 -4.37 -10.56
C TYR A 187 0.94 -4.42 -10.88
N TRP A 188 1.35 -5.31 -11.77
CA TRP A 188 2.77 -5.62 -12.01
C TRP A 188 3.51 -4.51 -12.76
N GLU A 189 2.82 -3.80 -13.64
CA GLU A 189 3.36 -2.68 -14.39
C GLU A 189 3.61 -1.43 -13.50
N ILE A 190 2.95 -1.36 -12.33
CA ILE A 190 3.08 -0.25 -11.40
C ILE A 190 3.89 -0.71 -10.18
N GLY A 191 5.16 -0.30 -10.09
CA GLY A 191 6.09 -0.80 -9.06
C GLY A 191 5.61 -0.65 -7.61
N SER A 192 4.87 0.42 -7.27
CA SER A 192 4.28 0.60 -5.94
C SER A 192 3.19 -0.43 -5.64
N HIS A 193 2.36 -0.77 -6.62
CA HIS A 193 1.32 -1.79 -6.48
C HIS A 193 1.93 -3.19 -6.34
N LYS A 194 2.94 -3.52 -7.16
CA LYS A 194 3.68 -4.78 -7.05
C LYS A 194 4.20 -5.02 -5.63
N ASN A 195 4.79 -3.99 -5.04
CA ASN A 195 5.32 -4.07 -3.67
C ASN A 195 4.22 -4.39 -2.65
N LEU A 196 3.12 -3.63 -2.70
CA LEU A 196 2.00 -3.78 -1.77
C LEU A 196 1.29 -5.14 -1.95
N VAL A 197 1.04 -5.56 -3.19
CA VAL A 197 0.47 -6.89 -3.50
C VAL A 197 1.31 -8.00 -2.87
N THR A 198 2.62 -7.97 -3.08
CA THR A 198 3.49 -9.03 -2.55
C THR A 198 3.48 -9.07 -1.03
N ILE A 199 3.51 -7.90 -0.36
CA ILE A 199 3.42 -7.83 1.11
C ILE A 199 2.05 -8.33 1.59
N THR A 200 0.96 -7.93 0.95
CA THR A 200 -0.39 -8.41 1.32
C THR A 200 -0.51 -9.93 1.18
N LEU A 201 0.02 -10.51 0.11
CA LEU A 201 0.01 -11.97 -0.06
C LEU A 201 0.89 -12.69 0.98
N LEU A 202 2.03 -12.11 1.37
CA LEU A 202 2.87 -12.64 2.46
C LEU A 202 2.11 -12.63 3.79
N ASN A 203 1.39 -11.54 4.12
CA ASN A 203 0.56 -11.44 5.33
C ASN A 203 -0.58 -12.48 5.34
N ILE A 204 -1.22 -12.70 4.18
CA ILE A 204 -2.24 -13.75 4.02
C ILE A 204 -1.62 -15.13 4.27
N TRP A 205 -0.46 -15.40 3.69
CA TRP A 205 0.24 -16.67 3.84
C TRP A 205 0.64 -16.92 5.30
N GLU A 206 1.23 -15.93 5.96
CA GLU A 206 1.57 -15.99 7.38
C GLU A 206 0.35 -16.34 8.24
N THR A 207 -0.80 -15.68 7.97
CA THR A 207 -2.06 -15.97 8.68
C THR A 207 -2.53 -17.40 8.46
N CYS A 208 -2.42 -17.92 7.23
CA CYS A 208 -2.75 -19.32 6.94
C CYS A 208 -1.86 -20.28 7.73
N LEU A 209 -0.56 -19.99 7.85
CA LEU A 209 0.38 -20.79 8.65
C LEU A 209 0.06 -20.72 10.15
N HIS A 210 -0.22 -19.53 10.67
CA HIS A 210 -0.56 -19.32 12.09
C HIS A 210 -1.86 -20.02 12.49
N ARG A 211 -2.79 -20.20 11.56
CA ARG A 211 -4.11 -20.86 11.77
C ARG A 211 -4.14 -22.32 11.26
N ASP A 212 -2.99 -22.91 10.99
CA ASP A 212 -2.84 -24.30 10.53
C ASP A 212 -3.60 -24.65 9.23
N ALA A 213 -3.89 -23.65 8.39
CA ALA A 213 -4.52 -23.83 7.08
C ALA A 213 -3.48 -24.24 6.03
N LEU A 214 -2.81 -25.39 6.23
CA LEU A 214 -1.61 -25.80 5.48
C LEU A 214 -1.83 -25.96 3.97
N THR A 215 -3.01 -26.42 3.56
CA THR A 215 -3.34 -26.55 2.12
C THR A 215 -3.38 -25.19 1.44
N VAL A 216 -3.99 -24.19 2.11
CA VAL A 216 -4.05 -22.81 1.60
C VAL A 216 -2.66 -22.15 1.69
N ALA A 217 -1.90 -22.45 2.74
CA ALA A 217 -0.53 -21.96 2.89
C ALA A 217 0.39 -22.44 1.76
N LEU A 218 0.30 -23.71 1.36
CA LEU A 218 1.05 -24.27 0.23
C LEU A 218 0.69 -23.55 -1.08
N PHE A 219 -0.58 -23.29 -1.31
CA PHE A 219 -1.02 -22.49 -2.46
C PHE A 219 -0.32 -21.12 -2.52
N TYR A 220 -0.24 -20.39 -1.39
CA TYR A 220 0.42 -19.08 -1.38
C TYR A 220 1.92 -19.18 -1.57
N MET A 221 2.60 -20.18 -1.01
CA MET A 221 4.02 -20.42 -1.26
C MET A 221 4.31 -20.47 -2.75
N GLU A 222 3.57 -21.32 -3.50
CA GLU A 222 3.73 -21.47 -4.95
C GLU A 222 3.40 -20.18 -5.75
N LYS A 223 2.45 -19.38 -5.28
CA LYS A 223 2.03 -18.16 -5.98
C LYS A 223 2.94 -16.98 -5.70
N ILE A 224 3.55 -16.90 -4.52
CA ILE A 224 4.42 -15.80 -4.11
C ILE A 224 5.84 -15.97 -4.65
N GLU A 225 6.36 -17.19 -4.71
CA GLU A 225 7.73 -17.46 -5.15
C GLU A 225 8.09 -16.76 -6.48
N PRO A 226 7.28 -16.87 -7.57
CA PRO A 226 7.57 -16.17 -8.82
C PRO A 226 7.52 -14.66 -8.75
N LEU A 227 6.93 -14.10 -7.68
CA LEU A 227 6.82 -12.65 -7.47
C LEU A 227 8.09 -12.05 -6.86
N LEU A 228 9.00 -12.88 -6.34
CA LEU A 228 10.21 -12.50 -5.62
C LEU A 228 11.48 -12.58 -6.49
N ASN A 229 11.34 -12.36 -7.79
CA ASN A 229 12.45 -12.47 -8.75
C ASN A 229 13.40 -11.25 -8.76
N ASP A 230 13.06 -10.16 -8.04
CA ASP A 230 13.94 -9.01 -7.87
C ASP A 230 14.96 -9.29 -6.76
N GLU A 231 16.25 -9.33 -7.12
CA GLU A 231 17.34 -9.61 -6.18
C GLU A 231 17.51 -8.50 -5.13
N THR A 232 17.07 -7.28 -5.43
CA THR A 232 17.13 -6.15 -4.49
C THR A 232 16.05 -6.22 -3.41
N ASP A 233 15.07 -7.10 -3.54
CA ASP A 233 13.92 -7.23 -2.66
C ASP A 233 14.18 -8.10 -1.42
N LEU A 234 15.28 -7.79 -0.74
CA LEU A 234 15.79 -8.59 0.37
C LEU A 234 14.76 -8.77 1.50
N TYR A 235 13.99 -7.72 1.80
CA TYR A 235 12.99 -7.76 2.88
C TYR A 235 11.93 -8.85 2.65
N LYS A 236 11.26 -8.83 1.50
CA LYS A 236 10.20 -9.81 1.18
C LYS A 236 10.75 -11.23 1.00
N ARG A 237 11.95 -11.35 0.41
CA ARG A 237 12.63 -12.65 0.26
C ARG A 237 13.01 -13.24 1.61
N THR A 238 13.38 -12.43 2.59
CA THR A 238 13.69 -12.90 3.94
C THR A 238 12.43 -13.35 4.68
N ILE A 239 11.31 -12.62 4.54
CA ILE A 239 10.01 -13.07 5.07
C ILE A 239 9.60 -14.39 4.42
N TYR A 240 9.71 -14.49 3.09
CA TYR A 240 9.39 -15.73 2.37
C TYR A 240 10.22 -16.90 2.90
N LEU A 241 11.51 -16.73 3.14
CA LEU A 241 12.38 -17.78 3.69
C LEU A 241 11.90 -18.23 5.08
N PHE A 242 11.49 -17.30 5.94
CA PHE A 242 10.95 -17.64 7.26
C PHE A 242 9.65 -18.44 7.15
N LEU A 243 8.71 -17.98 6.33
CA LEU A 243 7.40 -18.61 6.17
C LEU A 243 7.51 -19.98 5.47
N SER A 244 8.44 -20.14 4.52
CA SER A 244 8.77 -21.46 3.92
C SER A 244 9.27 -22.42 5.00
N GLY A 245 10.21 -21.98 5.84
CA GLY A 245 10.71 -22.78 6.94
C GLY A 245 9.60 -23.17 7.93
N LEU A 246 8.68 -22.27 8.24
CA LEU A 246 7.54 -22.59 9.11
C LEU A 246 6.60 -23.61 8.46
N LEU A 247 6.35 -23.52 7.14
CA LEU A 247 5.55 -24.49 6.41
C LEU A 247 6.22 -25.87 6.40
N HIS A 248 7.51 -25.97 6.06
CA HIS A 248 8.27 -27.22 6.07
C HIS A 248 8.27 -27.86 7.48
N TYR A 249 8.48 -27.05 8.52
CA TYR A 249 8.39 -27.52 9.90
C TYR A 249 7.02 -28.14 10.22
N LYS A 250 5.93 -27.45 9.83
CA LYS A 250 4.55 -27.94 10.06
C LYS A 250 4.20 -29.18 9.20
N GLN A 251 4.87 -29.37 8.07
CA GLN A 251 4.74 -30.56 7.22
C GLN A 251 5.56 -31.76 7.71
N GLY A 252 6.38 -31.58 8.76
CA GLY A 252 7.19 -32.64 9.35
C GLY A 252 8.67 -32.58 9.00
N GLU A 253 9.10 -31.71 8.11
CA GLU A 253 10.50 -31.46 7.75
C GLU A 253 11.17 -30.54 8.79
N LYS A 254 11.17 -31.01 10.04
CA LYS A 254 11.49 -30.17 11.19
C LYS A 254 12.87 -29.54 11.14
N GLN A 255 13.91 -30.31 10.78
CA GLN A 255 15.28 -29.82 10.80
C GLN A 255 15.52 -28.74 9.75
N SER A 256 15.08 -28.96 8.52
CA SER A 256 15.17 -28.00 7.42
C SER A 256 14.39 -26.73 7.73
N GLY A 257 13.14 -26.87 8.19
CA GLY A 257 12.30 -25.72 8.53
C GLY A 257 12.88 -24.86 9.66
N ILE A 258 13.47 -25.48 10.69
CA ILE A 258 14.17 -24.76 11.78
C ILE A 258 15.37 -23.96 11.22
N GLU A 259 16.15 -24.57 10.33
CA GLU A 259 17.33 -23.94 9.75
C GLU A 259 16.94 -22.72 8.89
N GLU A 260 15.93 -22.87 8.02
CA GLU A 260 15.43 -21.78 7.20
C GLU A 260 14.91 -20.60 8.03
N MET A 261 14.09 -20.86 9.06
CA MET A 261 13.60 -19.81 9.97
C MET A 261 14.73 -19.10 10.70
N LYS A 262 15.74 -19.84 11.19
CA LYS A 262 16.91 -19.24 11.86
C LYS A 262 17.75 -18.39 10.92
N ASN A 263 17.93 -18.85 9.67
CA ASN A 263 18.65 -18.08 8.66
C ASN A 263 17.92 -16.76 8.33
N ALA A 264 16.59 -16.78 8.22
CA ALA A 264 15.82 -15.56 8.01
C ALA A 264 15.96 -14.57 9.18
N ILE A 265 15.88 -15.04 10.43
CA ILE A 265 16.11 -14.23 11.62
C ILE A 265 17.52 -13.62 11.60
N GLN A 266 18.52 -14.42 11.30
CA GLN A 266 19.92 -14.01 11.25
C GLN A 266 20.17 -12.94 10.16
N ILE A 267 19.50 -13.02 9.01
CA ILE A 267 19.57 -11.98 7.97
C ILE A 267 19.05 -10.65 8.53
N PHE A 268 17.90 -10.63 9.23
CA PHE A 268 17.39 -9.40 9.86
C PHE A 268 18.34 -8.82 10.89
N GLU A 269 19.02 -9.67 11.68
CA GLU A 269 20.05 -9.23 12.64
C GLU A 269 21.26 -8.60 11.94
N TRP A 270 21.78 -9.23 10.90
CA TRP A 270 22.95 -8.74 10.15
C TRP A 270 22.73 -7.40 9.48
N VAL A 271 21.50 -7.14 9.01
CA VAL A 271 21.14 -5.85 8.40
C VAL A 271 20.67 -4.81 9.43
N GLY A 272 20.73 -5.12 10.74
CA GLY A 272 20.35 -4.20 11.81
C GLY A 272 18.84 -3.97 11.95
N SER A 273 18.00 -4.87 11.43
CA SER A 273 16.53 -4.79 11.52
C SER A 273 16.04 -5.45 12.82
N GLU A 274 16.43 -4.89 13.98
CA GLU A 274 16.22 -5.50 15.30
C GLU A 274 14.74 -5.79 15.61
N ASN A 275 13.82 -4.89 15.27
CA ASN A 275 12.40 -5.09 15.52
C ASN A 275 11.84 -6.29 14.73
N LEU A 276 12.24 -6.44 13.47
CA LEU A 276 11.85 -7.59 12.65
C LEU A 276 12.45 -8.87 13.21
N ALA A 277 13.75 -8.89 13.48
CA ALA A 277 14.42 -10.04 14.08
C ALA A 277 13.72 -10.50 15.39
N ASN A 278 13.38 -9.55 16.26
CA ASN A 278 12.70 -9.85 17.52
C ASN A 278 11.26 -10.38 17.33
N ASN A 279 10.53 -9.86 16.35
CA ASN A 279 9.17 -10.35 16.03
C ASN A 279 9.23 -11.79 15.52
N TYR A 280 10.10 -12.08 14.54
CA TYR A 280 10.25 -13.44 14.00
C TYR A 280 10.87 -14.43 15.00
N LYS A 281 11.69 -13.97 15.95
CA LYS A 281 12.14 -14.81 17.10
C LYS A 281 10.97 -15.24 17.98
N LYS A 282 10.06 -14.32 18.31
CA LYS A 282 8.86 -14.66 19.10
C LYS A 282 7.99 -15.69 18.38
N ASP A 283 7.80 -15.54 17.08
CA ASP A 283 7.06 -16.50 16.28
C ASP A 283 7.78 -17.84 16.22
N PHE A 284 9.08 -17.84 16.01
CA PHE A 284 9.89 -19.06 16.08
C PHE A 284 9.72 -19.80 17.42
N GLU A 285 9.86 -19.11 18.55
CA GLU A 285 9.70 -19.67 19.90
C GLU A 285 8.26 -20.17 20.16
N ARG A 286 7.27 -19.54 19.54
CA ARG A 286 5.86 -19.95 19.64
C ARG A 286 5.60 -21.27 18.91
N PHE A 287 6.16 -21.47 17.73
CA PHE A 287 5.84 -22.61 16.87
C PHE A 287 6.82 -23.78 17.02
N VAL A 288 8.10 -23.53 17.31
CA VAL A 288 9.12 -24.55 17.47
C VAL A 288 9.25 -24.91 18.95
N ARG A 289 8.59 -26.00 19.32
CA ARG A 289 8.64 -26.57 20.66
C ARG A 289 9.23 -27.97 20.65
#